data_0236b98a43ea0533fc5ce693588ad0d7
#
_entry.id   0236b98a43ea0533fc5ce693588ad0d7
#
_cell.length_a   1.000
_cell.length_b   1.000
_cell.length_c   1.000
_cell.angle_alpha   90.00
_cell.angle_beta   90.00
_cell.angle_gamma   90.00
#
_symmetry.space_group_name_H-M   'P 1'
#
loop_
_entity.id
_entity.type
_entity.pdbx_description
1 polymer ?
#
loop_
_entity_poly.entity_id
_entity_poly.type
_entity_poly.pdbx_seq_one_letter_code
_entity_poly.pdbx_strand_id
1 'polypeptide(L)'
;MLRSHDAGKLNSKNIDTKVVLAGWVARRRDHGGVAFIDLRDSTGSVQVVINDEKIAGELRAEWCVLITGTVKLRPAGNENREIPTGEVEVVCEKLEVLSEAAALPFPVDSGDIANISEEVRLKYRYLDLRREGPAKNLRLRSKVTTAIREVMAESEFLEIETPYLTRSTPEGARDFLVPVRLQPGSWYALPQSPQLFKQLLMVAGMERYYQIARCFRDEDFRADRQPEFTQLDIEISFADQSDVISIAEKVLSNVFEKVLNYRIPTPIPHMSYKDAMRDYGSDKPDLRFGNKIVEVTEFFKETSFRVFQAEYVGAVVMPAGANSPRRELDAWQEWAKARGAKGLAYILVGSDGVLSGPVAKNLSERESAEIASFVGAKNGDAIFFAAGSTVSSQNLLGAVRLEIGARCNLIDSNAWKFVWIVDAPMFEPVDADNPSAGWTAVHHPFTGPKPEFADSFDKNPSEALAYAYDIVLNGNEIGGGSIRIHQRDVQQRVFKTIGLSSAEAESKFGFLLEAFNYGPPPHGGIALGLDRLCALLAGAQSIREVIAFPKTASGGDPLTGAPTPITPAQRKETGVDTPLDVK
;
A
#
# COMPACT_ATOMS: atom_id res chain seq x y z
N MET A 1 -30.41 18.59 -17.21
CA MET A 1 -29.90 18.43 -15.84
C MET A 1 -30.75 19.33 -14.93
N LEU A 2 -30.98 18.94 -13.68
CA LEU A 2 -31.74 19.74 -12.72
C LEU A 2 -31.03 21.06 -12.36
N ARG A 3 -29.70 21.13 -12.43
CA ARG A 3 -28.91 22.32 -12.12
C ARG A 3 -28.23 22.90 -13.36
N SER A 4 -28.05 24.22 -13.37
CA SER A 4 -27.36 24.95 -14.44
C SER A 4 -25.88 25.13 -14.16
N HIS A 5 -25.46 25.22 -12.90
CA HIS A 5 -24.09 25.47 -12.46
C HIS A 5 -23.71 24.57 -11.29
N ASP A 6 -22.42 24.38 -11.12
CA ASP A 6 -21.83 23.74 -9.94
C ASP A 6 -21.61 24.79 -8.84
N ALA A 7 -22.01 24.49 -7.60
CA ALA A 7 -21.96 25.44 -6.49
C ALA A 7 -20.54 25.94 -6.20
N GLY A 8 -19.56 25.03 -6.12
CA GLY A 8 -18.18 25.37 -5.81
C GLY A 8 -17.39 26.01 -6.95
N LYS A 9 -17.97 26.18 -8.14
CA LYS A 9 -17.31 26.80 -9.30
C LYS A 9 -17.75 28.24 -9.58
N LEU A 10 -18.74 28.76 -8.83
CA LEU A 10 -19.19 30.12 -8.98
C LEU A 10 -18.09 31.11 -8.58
N ASN A 11 -18.00 32.22 -9.33
CA ASN A 11 -17.01 33.28 -9.13
C ASN A 11 -17.53 34.62 -9.67
N SER A 12 -16.71 35.67 -9.63
CA SER A 12 -17.05 37.02 -10.08
C SER A 12 -17.54 37.13 -11.53
N LYS A 13 -17.19 36.17 -12.41
CA LYS A 13 -17.69 36.12 -13.80
C LYS A 13 -19.18 35.75 -13.90
N ASN A 14 -19.73 35.19 -12.84
CA ASN A 14 -21.13 34.79 -12.78
C ASN A 14 -22.06 35.87 -12.17
N ILE A 15 -21.55 37.05 -11.79
CA ILE A 15 -22.34 38.13 -11.19
C ILE A 15 -23.51 38.47 -12.09
N ASP A 16 -24.68 38.72 -11.46
CA ASP A 16 -25.98 39.01 -12.10
C ASP A 16 -26.53 37.87 -12.97
N THR A 17 -25.89 36.71 -12.97
CA THR A 17 -26.39 35.53 -13.67
C THR A 17 -27.43 34.82 -12.79
N LYS A 18 -28.57 34.45 -13.39
CA LYS A 18 -29.55 33.59 -12.77
C LYS A 18 -29.08 32.13 -12.85
N VAL A 19 -28.99 31.47 -11.70
CA VAL A 19 -28.50 30.09 -11.57
C VAL A 19 -29.50 29.17 -10.92
N VAL A 20 -29.42 27.91 -11.28
CA VAL A 20 -30.12 26.82 -10.58
C VAL A 20 -29.02 25.91 -10.00
N LEU A 21 -28.99 25.78 -8.67
CA LEU A 21 -28.03 24.99 -7.93
C LEU A 21 -28.72 23.83 -7.22
N ALA A 22 -28.07 22.70 -7.10
CA ALA A 22 -28.53 21.58 -6.31
C ALA A 22 -27.39 21.07 -5.42
N GLY A 23 -27.69 20.79 -4.15
CA GLY A 23 -26.67 20.33 -3.20
C GLY A 23 -27.26 20.11 -1.82
N TRP A 24 -26.38 19.98 -0.85
CA TRP A 24 -26.70 19.78 0.55
C TRP A 24 -26.45 21.05 1.36
N VAL A 25 -27.34 21.31 2.33
CA VAL A 25 -27.16 22.38 3.33
C VAL A 25 -26.07 21.96 4.30
N ALA A 26 -24.83 22.40 4.06
CA ALA A 26 -23.70 22.04 4.91
C ALA A 26 -23.77 22.76 6.27
N ARG A 27 -24.09 24.05 6.23
CA ARG A 27 -24.25 24.89 7.43
C ARG A 27 -25.34 25.91 7.25
N ARG A 28 -26.04 26.26 8.33
CA ARG A 28 -27.00 27.35 8.39
C ARG A 28 -26.63 28.33 9.49
N ARG A 29 -26.80 29.61 9.20
CA ARG A 29 -26.60 30.74 10.13
C ARG A 29 -27.77 31.71 9.98
N ASP A 30 -28.35 32.15 11.08
CA ASP A 30 -29.46 33.14 11.07
C ASP A 30 -28.88 34.47 11.58
N HIS A 31 -29.19 35.56 10.89
CA HIS A 31 -28.74 36.90 11.28
C HIS A 31 -29.80 37.96 10.86
N GLY A 32 -30.44 38.60 11.84
CA GLY A 32 -31.31 39.75 11.59
C GLY A 32 -32.48 39.53 10.61
N GLY A 33 -33.12 38.36 10.65
CA GLY A 33 -34.25 38.05 9.78
C GLY A 33 -33.87 37.48 8.40
N VAL A 34 -32.59 37.29 8.16
CA VAL A 34 -32.06 36.66 6.95
C VAL A 34 -31.32 35.39 7.34
N ALA A 35 -31.52 34.30 6.63
CA ALA A 35 -30.74 33.07 6.80
C ALA A 35 -29.67 32.95 5.71
N PHE A 36 -28.51 32.54 6.15
CA PHE A 36 -27.40 32.20 5.28
C PHE A 36 -27.18 30.70 5.36
N ILE A 37 -27.14 30.03 4.22
CA ILE A 37 -26.73 28.63 4.14
C ILE A 37 -25.47 28.49 3.28
N ASP A 38 -24.63 27.56 3.68
CA ASP A 38 -23.53 27.09 2.84
C ASP A 38 -24.06 25.88 2.05
N LEU A 39 -24.37 26.09 0.78
CA LEU A 39 -24.81 25.03 -0.13
C LEU A 39 -23.58 24.33 -0.69
N ARG A 40 -23.46 23.03 -0.42
CA ARG A 40 -22.33 22.20 -0.83
C ARG A 40 -22.74 21.20 -1.91
N ASP A 41 -21.93 21.09 -2.93
CA ASP A 41 -21.96 19.98 -3.90
C ASP A 41 -20.60 19.29 -4.00
N SER A 42 -20.40 18.47 -5.03
CA SER A 42 -19.13 17.74 -5.25
C SER A 42 -17.94 18.64 -5.59
N THR A 43 -18.16 19.90 -5.96
CA THR A 43 -17.11 20.83 -6.39
C THR A 43 -16.68 21.82 -5.30
N GLY A 44 -17.48 21.93 -4.23
CA GLY A 44 -17.26 22.85 -3.13
C GLY A 44 -18.55 23.43 -2.59
N SER A 45 -18.47 24.59 -1.96
CA SER A 45 -19.63 25.26 -1.38
C SER A 45 -19.74 26.72 -1.82
N VAL A 46 -20.98 27.25 -1.81
CA VAL A 46 -21.28 28.67 -2.01
C VAL A 46 -22.25 29.13 -0.95
N GLN A 47 -22.13 30.38 -0.49
CA GLN A 47 -23.10 31.00 0.39
C GLN A 47 -24.37 31.32 -0.38
N VAL A 48 -25.53 30.98 0.21
CA VAL A 48 -26.83 31.35 -0.31
C VAL A 48 -27.58 32.19 0.74
N VAL A 49 -28.11 33.31 0.31
CA VAL A 49 -28.91 34.25 1.14
C VAL A 49 -30.37 33.95 0.95
N ILE A 50 -31.10 33.66 2.04
CA ILE A 50 -32.52 33.33 2.04
C ILE A 50 -33.26 34.40 2.86
N ASN A 51 -34.11 35.20 2.19
CA ASN A 51 -34.88 36.27 2.82
C ASN A 51 -36.24 35.79 3.35
N ASP A 52 -36.65 34.56 3.04
CA ASP A 52 -37.90 33.96 3.55
C ASP A 52 -37.64 33.23 4.86
N GLU A 53 -37.99 33.87 5.99
CA GLU A 53 -37.78 33.32 7.33
C GLU A 53 -38.49 31.98 7.57
N LYS A 54 -39.65 31.74 6.94
CA LYS A 54 -40.41 30.51 7.12
C LYS A 54 -39.64 29.33 6.48
N ILE A 55 -39.23 29.48 5.23
CA ILE A 55 -38.47 28.48 4.50
C ILE A 55 -37.13 28.24 5.19
N ALA A 56 -36.48 29.33 5.56
CA ALA A 56 -35.21 29.24 6.26
C ALA A 56 -35.31 28.49 7.60
N GLY A 57 -36.39 28.73 8.35
CA GLY A 57 -36.65 28.12 9.67
C GLY A 57 -36.74 26.60 9.67
N GLU A 58 -37.17 26.01 8.57
CA GLU A 58 -37.40 24.58 8.40
C GLU A 58 -36.12 23.83 8.02
N LEU A 59 -35.15 24.47 7.34
CA LEU A 59 -33.92 23.83 6.84
C LEU A 59 -33.06 23.26 7.96
N ARG A 60 -32.53 22.06 7.72
CA ARG A 60 -31.59 21.38 8.61
C ARG A 60 -30.34 20.96 7.85
N ALA A 61 -29.28 20.67 8.61
CA ALA A 61 -28.03 20.20 8.04
C ALA A 61 -28.22 18.93 7.20
N GLU A 62 -27.52 18.88 6.08
CA GLU A 62 -27.53 17.78 5.11
C GLU A 62 -28.86 17.55 4.38
N TRP A 63 -29.86 18.47 4.51
CA TRP A 63 -31.00 18.45 3.60
C TRP A 63 -30.52 18.71 2.17
N CYS A 64 -31.04 17.93 1.23
CA CYS A 64 -30.77 18.11 -0.20
C CYS A 64 -31.78 19.09 -0.78
N VAL A 65 -31.32 20.16 -1.40
CA VAL A 65 -32.16 21.27 -1.89
C VAL A 65 -31.81 21.65 -3.32
N LEU A 66 -32.82 22.18 -4.02
CA LEU A 66 -32.71 22.87 -5.31
C LEU A 66 -32.97 24.34 -5.11
N ILE A 67 -32.06 25.19 -5.52
CA ILE A 67 -32.12 26.63 -5.32
C ILE A 67 -32.05 27.35 -6.66
N THR A 68 -33.02 28.18 -6.95
CA THR A 68 -32.98 29.15 -8.03
C THR A 68 -32.67 30.51 -7.43
N GLY A 69 -31.69 31.22 -7.95
CA GLY A 69 -31.32 32.54 -7.45
C GLY A 69 -30.38 33.28 -8.38
N THR A 70 -30.01 34.48 -7.98
CA THR A 70 -29.09 35.35 -8.72
C THR A 70 -27.77 35.49 -7.99
N VAL A 71 -26.65 35.29 -8.71
CA VAL A 71 -25.30 35.48 -8.16
C VAL A 71 -25.03 36.97 -7.93
N LYS A 72 -24.55 37.33 -6.75
CA LYS A 72 -24.17 38.69 -6.38
C LYS A 72 -22.76 38.69 -5.73
N LEU A 73 -22.11 39.85 -5.73
CA LEU A 73 -20.93 40.05 -4.88
C LEU A 73 -21.37 40.06 -3.41
N ARG A 74 -20.58 39.51 -2.56
CA ARG A 74 -20.74 39.70 -1.11
C ARG A 74 -20.55 41.18 -0.76
N PRO A 75 -21.24 41.70 0.25
CA PRO A 75 -20.96 43.04 0.76
C PRO A 75 -19.49 43.20 1.12
N ALA A 76 -18.94 44.39 0.83
CA ALA A 76 -17.52 44.68 1.09
C ALA A 76 -17.18 44.42 2.56
N GLY A 77 -16.11 43.66 2.81
CA GLY A 77 -15.65 43.24 4.13
C GLY A 77 -16.23 41.90 4.61
N ASN A 78 -17.16 41.28 3.85
CA ASN A 78 -17.77 39.97 4.17
C ASN A 78 -17.25 38.85 3.24
N GLU A 79 -16.20 39.13 2.46
CA GLU A 79 -15.58 38.14 1.60
C GLU A 79 -14.92 37.03 2.44
N ASN A 80 -15.06 35.79 2.02
CA ASN A 80 -14.39 34.66 2.65
C ASN A 80 -13.25 34.15 1.77
N ARG A 81 -12.01 34.47 2.12
CA ARG A 81 -10.81 34.09 1.36
C ARG A 81 -10.43 32.62 1.52
N GLU A 82 -11.08 31.88 2.42
CA GLU A 82 -10.78 30.46 2.66
C GLU A 82 -11.44 29.54 1.63
N ILE A 83 -12.44 30.02 0.90
CA ILE A 83 -13.15 29.24 -0.11
C ILE A 83 -13.09 29.91 -1.48
N PRO A 84 -13.00 29.15 -2.59
CA PRO A 84 -12.88 29.70 -3.95
C PRO A 84 -14.07 30.59 -4.35
N THR A 85 -15.26 30.36 -3.81
CA THR A 85 -16.49 31.11 -4.08
C THR A 85 -16.67 32.32 -3.15
N GLY A 86 -15.70 32.62 -2.31
CA GLY A 86 -15.84 33.54 -1.18
C GLY A 86 -16.10 35.01 -1.55
N GLU A 87 -15.92 35.41 -2.79
CA GLU A 87 -16.26 36.76 -3.30
C GLU A 87 -17.74 36.90 -3.63
N VAL A 88 -18.44 35.78 -3.87
CA VAL A 88 -19.83 35.78 -4.35
C VAL A 88 -20.76 35.07 -3.37
N GLU A 89 -22.03 35.39 -3.52
CA GLU A 89 -23.14 34.71 -2.85
C GLU A 89 -24.31 34.59 -3.82
N VAL A 90 -25.25 33.70 -3.53
CA VAL A 90 -26.47 33.54 -4.34
C VAL A 90 -27.66 34.05 -3.54
N VAL A 91 -28.35 35.08 -4.05
CA VAL A 91 -29.61 35.54 -3.47
C VAL A 91 -30.73 34.61 -3.95
N CYS A 92 -31.31 33.87 -3.01
CA CYS A 92 -32.34 32.87 -3.28
C CYS A 92 -33.65 33.51 -3.69
N GLU A 93 -34.22 33.07 -4.81
CA GLU A 93 -35.56 33.45 -5.30
C GLU A 93 -36.55 32.32 -5.09
N LYS A 94 -36.14 31.08 -5.23
CA LYS A 94 -36.93 29.87 -5.01
C LYS A 94 -36.09 28.78 -4.42
N LEU A 95 -36.60 28.10 -3.40
CA LEU A 95 -36.02 26.94 -2.78
C LEU A 95 -37.01 25.78 -2.81
N GLU A 96 -36.53 24.60 -3.17
CA GLU A 96 -37.29 23.36 -3.15
C GLU A 96 -36.48 22.30 -2.37
N VAL A 97 -37.10 21.69 -1.38
CA VAL A 97 -36.51 20.57 -0.63
C VAL A 97 -36.67 19.30 -1.46
N LEU A 98 -35.58 18.77 -1.95
CA LEU A 98 -35.57 17.51 -2.71
C LEU A 98 -35.64 16.29 -1.79
N SER A 99 -34.96 16.37 -0.64
CA SER A 99 -35.00 15.31 0.36
C SER A 99 -34.54 15.85 1.72
N GLU A 100 -35.22 15.46 2.76
CA GLU A 100 -34.85 15.75 4.14
C GLU A 100 -33.81 14.77 4.66
N ALA A 101 -33.04 15.17 5.67
CA ALA A 101 -32.12 14.33 6.38
C ALA A 101 -32.52 14.13 7.84
N ALA A 102 -32.36 12.93 8.36
CA ALA A 102 -32.44 12.64 9.78
C ALA A 102 -31.25 13.26 10.54
N ALA A 103 -31.29 13.21 11.87
CA ALA A 103 -30.15 13.60 12.69
C ALA A 103 -28.92 12.79 12.32
N LEU A 104 -27.82 13.49 12.07
CA LEU A 104 -26.58 12.86 11.63
C LEU A 104 -25.90 12.07 12.77
N PRO A 105 -25.35 10.88 12.52
CA PRO A 105 -24.60 10.12 13.50
C PRO A 105 -23.25 10.79 13.88
N PHE A 106 -22.75 11.67 13.01
CA PHE A 106 -21.55 12.49 13.22
C PHE A 106 -21.54 13.70 12.27
N PRO A 107 -20.80 14.77 12.59
CA PRO A 107 -20.67 15.94 11.73
C PRO A 107 -19.99 15.61 10.40
N VAL A 108 -20.51 16.14 9.29
CA VAL A 108 -19.95 15.98 7.95
C VAL A 108 -19.07 17.18 7.56
N ASP A 109 -19.37 18.37 8.07
CA ASP A 109 -18.71 19.63 7.73
C ASP A 109 -17.52 20.00 8.62
N SER A 110 -17.39 19.37 9.80
CA SER A 110 -16.30 19.65 10.74
C SER A 110 -15.09 18.77 10.47
N GLY A 111 -13.88 19.35 10.64
CA GLY A 111 -12.60 18.62 10.50
C GLY A 111 -12.32 17.63 11.64
N ASP A 112 -12.91 17.84 12.81
CA ASP A 112 -12.62 17.04 14.01
C ASP A 112 -13.47 15.76 14.04
N ILE A 113 -12.80 14.64 13.74
CA ILE A 113 -13.34 13.28 13.86
C ILE A 113 -12.50 12.40 14.79
N ALA A 114 -11.57 12.97 15.52
CA ALA A 114 -10.67 12.20 16.39
C ALA A 114 -11.43 11.29 17.37
N ASN A 115 -12.66 11.70 17.75
CA ASN A 115 -13.51 10.99 18.68
C ASN A 115 -14.53 10.05 18.01
N ILE A 116 -14.54 9.93 16.66
CA ILE A 116 -15.48 9.06 15.93
C ILE A 116 -14.76 7.79 15.54
N SER A 117 -15.22 6.66 16.06
CA SER A 117 -14.60 5.36 15.75
C SER A 117 -14.65 5.04 14.25
N GLU A 118 -13.65 4.31 13.77
CA GLU A 118 -13.60 3.85 12.38
C GLU A 118 -14.86 3.03 12.02
N GLU A 119 -15.33 2.19 12.94
CA GLU A 119 -16.50 1.34 12.74
C GLU A 119 -17.76 2.16 12.45
N VAL A 120 -18.02 3.25 13.20
CA VAL A 120 -19.15 4.16 12.96
C VAL A 120 -18.99 4.85 11.61
N ARG A 121 -17.80 5.31 11.24
CA ARG A 121 -17.56 5.93 9.93
C ARG A 121 -17.76 4.95 8.78
N LEU A 122 -17.37 3.68 8.95
CA LEU A 122 -17.59 2.63 7.94
C LEU A 122 -19.07 2.23 7.85
N LYS A 123 -19.79 2.18 8.98
CA LYS A 123 -21.24 1.93 8.98
C LYS A 123 -22.03 2.99 8.20
N TYR A 124 -21.63 4.25 8.34
CA TYR A 124 -22.25 5.37 7.62
C TYR A 124 -21.29 5.94 6.55
N ARG A 125 -20.60 5.04 5.84
CA ARG A 125 -19.53 5.43 4.89
C ARG A 125 -19.99 6.42 3.83
N TYR A 126 -21.24 6.35 3.38
CA TYR A 126 -21.83 7.31 2.45
C TYR A 126 -21.91 8.74 3.01
N LEU A 127 -21.97 8.92 4.33
CA LEU A 127 -21.86 10.24 4.98
C LEU A 127 -20.39 10.63 5.16
N ASP A 128 -19.54 9.70 5.58
CA ASP A 128 -18.10 9.95 5.72
C ASP A 128 -17.47 10.39 4.37
N LEU A 129 -17.93 9.82 3.25
CA LEU A 129 -17.50 10.19 1.90
C LEU A 129 -17.99 11.59 1.44
N ARG A 130 -18.93 12.23 2.14
CA ARG A 130 -19.28 13.65 1.91
C ARG A 130 -18.24 14.60 2.47
N ARG A 131 -17.41 14.13 3.41
CA ARG A 131 -16.35 14.94 4.03
C ARG A 131 -15.21 15.18 3.04
N GLU A 132 -14.57 16.33 3.17
CA GLU A 132 -13.54 16.77 2.23
C GLU A 132 -12.38 15.78 2.08
N GLY A 133 -11.82 15.30 3.19
CA GLY A 133 -10.67 14.36 3.18
C GLY A 133 -10.96 13.07 2.41
N PRO A 134 -11.94 12.25 2.82
CA PRO A 134 -12.30 11.03 2.11
C PRO A 134 -12.70 11.26 0.65
N ALA A 135 -13.46 12.33 0.37
CA ALA A 135 -13.85 12.68 -1.00
C ALA A 135 -12.64 13.05 -1.86
N LYS A 136 -11.65 13.79 -1.31
CA LYS A 136 -10.39 14.15 -1.97
C LYS A 136 -9.59 12.89 -2.32
N ASN A 137 -9.51 11.92 -1.42
CA ASN A 137 -8.80 10.67 -1.64
C ASN A 137 -9.38 9.87 -2.81
N LEU A 138 -10.71 9.78 -2.92
CA LEU A 138 -11.35 9.09 -4.05
C LEU A 138 -11.16 9.83 -5.38
N ARG A 139 -11.19 11.17 -5.36
CA ARG A 139 -10.89 11.97 -6.55
C ARG A 139 -9.43 11.81 -6.98
N LEU A 140 -8.50 11.76 -6.01
CA LEU A 140 -7.08 11.46 -6.26
C LEU A 140 -6.94 10.09 -6.93
N ARG A 141 -7.57 9.05 -6.38
CA ARG A 141 -7.58 7.70 -6.96
C ARG A 141 -8.08 7.70 -8.41
N SER A 142 -9.15 8.42 -8.70
CA SER A 142 -9.67 8.57 -10.06
C SER A 142 -8.66 9.23 -11.00
N LYS A 143 -7.98 10.30 -10.56
CA LYS A 143 -6.91 10.94 -11.33
C LYS A 143 -5.73 10.00 -11.60
N VAL A 144 -5.31 9.24 -10.59
CA VAL A 144 -4.25 8.22 -10.72
C VAL A 144 -4.62 7.21 -11.80
N THR A 145 -5.84 6.66 -11.74
CA THR A 145 -6.32 5.68 -12.73
C THR A 145 -6.37 6.26 -14.15
N THR A 146 -6.81 7.52 -14.29
CA THR A 146 -6.80 8.21 -15.59
C THR A 146 -5.38 8.39 -16.13
N ALA A 147 -4.44 8.85 -15.29
CA ALA A 147 -3.05 9.04 -15.69
C ALA A 147 -2.37 7.71 -16.09
N ILE A 148 -2.71 6.61 -15.43
CA ILE A 148 -2.25 5.27 -15.80
C ILE A 148 -2.75 4.92 -17.21
N ARG A 149 -4.07 5.03 -17.46
CA ARG A 149 -4.68 4.68 -18.75
C ARG A 149 -4.13 5.51 -19.91
N GLU A 150 -3.80 6.77 -19.69
CA GLU A 150 -3.15 7.62 -20.69
C GLU A 150 -1.84 6.99 -21.17
N VAL A 151 -0.96 6.61 -20.24
CA VAL A 151 0.33 5.98 -20.58
C VAL A 151 0.16 4.62 -21.24
N MET A 152 -0.79 3.82 -20.77
CA MET A 152 -1.05 2.50 -21.35
C MET A 152 -1.53 2.63 -22.79
N ALA A 153 -2.45 3.55 -23.07
CA ALA A 153 -2.95 3.82 -24.42
C ALA A 153 -1.86 4.35 -25.35
N GLU A 154 -1.06 5.32 -24.90
CA GLU A 154 0.08 5.87 -25.65
C GLU A 154 1.18 4.83 -25.94
N SER A 155 1.27 3.80 -25.11
CA SER A 155 2.24 2.71 -25.23
C SER A 155 1.64 1.47 -25.91
N GLU A 156 0.45 1.60 -26.52
CA GLU A 156 -0.26 0.57 -27.30
C GLU A 156 -0.59 -0.71 -26.50
N PHE A 157 -0.85 -0.56 -25.19
CA PHE A 157 -1.32 -1.67 -24.36
C PHE A 157 -2.82 -1.88 -24.52
N LEU A 158 -3.24 -3.13 -24.51
CA LEU A 158 -4.64 -3.53 -24.54
C LEU A 158 -5.16 -3.72 -23.10
N GLU A 159 -6.22 -3.00 -22.73
CA GLU A 159 -6.94 -3.25 -21.48
C GLU A 159 -7.84 -4.47 -21.65
N ILE A 160 -7.50 -5.59 -21.02
CA ILE A 160 -8.23 -6.86 -21.14
C ILE A 160 -8.65 -7.35 -19.77
N GLU A 161 -9.94 -7.60 -19.58
CA GLU A 161 -10.48 -8.19 -18.37
C GLU A 161 -10.24 -9.71 -18.34
N THR A 162 -9.81 -10.22 -17.20
CA THR A 162 -9.64 -11.64 -16.92
C THR A 162 -10.74 -12.15 -15.99
N PRO A 163 -11.05 -13.45 -15.96
CA PRO A 163 -12.12 -14.00 -15.13
C PRO A 163 -11.88 -13.78 -13.62
N TYR A 164 -12.95 -13.43 -12.91
CA TYR A 164 -12.98 -13.44 -11.44
C TYR A 164 -13.49 -14.77 -10.88
N LEU A 165 -14.29 -15.52 -11.60
CA LEU A 165 -14.68 -16.87 -11.25
C LEU A 165 -13.71 -17.85 -11.95
N THR A 166 -12.74 -18.35 -11.22
CA THR A 166 -11.70 -19.23 -11.74
C THR A 166 -11.52 -20.47 -10.87
N ARG A 167 -10.55 -21.31 -11.17
CA ARG A 167 -10.21 -22.43 -10.29
C ARG A 167 -9.20 -21.98 -9.23
N SER A 168 -9.19 -22.67 -8.10
CA SER A 168 -8.16 -22.50 -7.07
C SER A 168 -6.78 -22.81 -7.63
N THR A 169 -5.87 -21.82 -7.53
CA THR A 169 -4.48 -21.93 -7.93
C THR A 169 -3.62 -21.25 -6.87
N PRO A 170 -2.85 -22.00 -6.05
CA PRO A 170 -2.11 -21.43 -4.96
C PRO A 170 -0.98 -20.51 -5.47
N GLU A 171 -1.09 -19.22 -5.14
CA GLU A 171 -0.11 -18.17 -5.48
C GLU A 171 0.54 -17.55 -4.22
N GLY A 172 0.43 -18.23 -3.06
CA GLY A 172 1.01 -17.78 -1.80
C GLY A 172 -0.01 -17.47 -0.70
N ALA A 173 -1.17 -16.92 -1.03
CA ALA A 173 -2.27 -16.69 -0.09
C ALA A 173 -3.32 -17.82 -0.13
N ARG A 174 -4.30 -17.78 0.79
CA ARG A 174 -5.50 -18.62 0.70
C ARG A 174 -6.51 -17.98 -0.24
N ASP A 175 -7.27 -18.83 -0.95
CA ASP A 175 -8.31 -18.40 -1.87
C ASP A 175 -9.65 -18.20 -1.17
N PHE A 176 -10.42 -17.19 -1.61
CA PHE A 176 -11.86 -17.15 -1.33
C PHE A 176 -12.59 -18.10 -2.28
N LEU A 177 -13.41 -18.97 -1.74
CA LEU A 177 -14.15 -19.98 -2.49
C LEU A 177 -15.61 -19.59 -2.70
N VAL A 178 -16.13 -19.82 -3.89
CA VAL A 178 -17.52 -19.54 -4.28
C VAL A 178 -18.21 -20.84 -4.70
N PRO A 179 -19.28 -21.28 -4.02
CA PRO A 179 -19.96 -22.53 -4.34
C PRO A 179 -20.71 -22.45 -5.65
N VAL A 180 -20.78 -23.57 -6.39
CA VAL A 180 -21.43 -23.64 -7.70
C VAL A 180 -22.74 -24.41 -7.60
N ARG A 181 -23.88 -23.72 -7.73
CA ARG A 181 -25.22 -24.32 -7.67
C ARG A 181 -25.45 -25.39 -8.73
N LEU A 182 -24.97 -25.16 -9.97
CA LEU A 182 -25.17 -26.08 -11.09
C LEU A 182 -24.30 -27.33 -11.00
N GLN A 183 -23.29 -27.35 -10.14
CA GLN A 183 -22.38 -28.46 -9.91
C GLN A 183 -22.13 -28.60 -8.39
N PRO A 184 -23.09 -29.16 -7.63
CA PRO A 184 -22.94 -29.31 -6.18
C PRO A 184 -21.66 -30.05 -5.81
N GLY A 185 -20.92 -29.52 -4.82
CA GLY A 185 -19.60 -30.03 -4.43
C GLY A 185 -18.43 -29.46 -5.24
N SER A 186 -18.69 -28.65 -6.27
CA SER A 186 -17.67 -27.89 -7.02
C SER A 186 -17.65 -26.44 -6.59
N TRP A 187 -16.46 -25.81 -6.69
CA TRP A 187 -16.22 -24.45 -6.22
C TRP A 187 -15.42 -23.65 -7.26
N TYR A 188 -15.82 -22.41 -7.46
CA TYR A 188 -14.91 -21.40 -8.02
C TYR A 188 -14.04 -20.84 -6.90
N ALA A 189 -12.89 -20.28 -7.27
CA ALA A 189 -12.07 -19.42 -6.45
C ALA A 189 -12.05 -18.01 -7.02
N LEU A 190 -11.93 -16.99 -6.15
CA LEU A 190 -11.64 -15.63 -6.57
C LEU A 190 -10.13 -15.47 -6.79
N PRO A 191 -9.65 -14.79 -7.86
CA PRO A 191 -8.25 -14.76 -8.22
C PRO A 191 -7.41 -13.91 -7.24
N GLN A 192 -6.26 -14.41 -6.87
CA GLN A 192 -5.26 -13.65 -6.09
C GLN A 192 -4.55 -12.61 -6.96
N SER A 193 -4.43 -12.89 -8.25
CA SER A 193 -3.92 -12.02 -9.31
C SER A 193 -4.35 -12.56 -10.68
N PRO A 194 -4.24 -11.80 -11.77
CA PRO A 194 -4.47 -12.30 -13.12
C PRO A 194 -3.30 -13.11 -13.71
N GLN A 195 -2.33 -13.55 -12.91
CA GLN A 195 -1.03 -14.10 -13.34
C GLN A 195 -1.13 -15.17 -14.42
N LEU A 196 -1.98 -16.17 -14.24
CA LEU A 196 -2.09 -17.28 -15.19
C LEU A 196 -2.74 -16.85 -16.52
N PHE A 197 -3.77 -16.01 -16.43
CA PHE A 197 -4.49 -15.55 -17.62
C PHE A 197 -3.66 -14.57 -18.46
N LYS A 198 -2.90 -13.68 -17.83
CA LYS A 198 -2.03 -12.77 -18.59
C LYS A 198 -0.90 -13.51 -19.32
N GLN A 199 -0.36 -14.59 -18.76
CA GLN A 199 0.58 -15.47 -19.47
C GLN A 199 -0.09 -16.17 -20.66
N LEU A 200 -1.34 -16.64 -20.51
CA LEU A 200 -2.12 -17.19 -21.62
C LEU A 200 -2.40 -16.15 -22.71
N LEU A 201 -2.60 -14.88 -22.34
CA LEU A 201 -2.74 -13.77 -23.31
C LEU A 201 -1.46 -13.55 -24.11
N MET A 202 -0.27 -13.73 -23.48
CA MET A 202 0.99 -13.69 -24.21
C MET A 202 1.10 -14.84 -25.22
N VAL A 203 0.73 -16.06 -24.83
CA VAL A 203 0.64 -17.22 -25.75
C VAL A 203 -0.37 -16.94 -26.87
N ALA A 204 -1.45 -16.23 -26.59
CA ALA A 204 -2.46 -15.83 -27.57
C ALA A 204 -2.01 -14.68 -28.50
N GLY A 205 -0.81 -14.14 -28.33
CA GLY A 205 -0.27 -13.08 -29.20
C GLY A 205 -0.81 -11.68 -28.91
N MET A 206 -1.35 -11.44 -27.70
CA MET A 206 -1.82 -10.10 -27.31
C MET A 206 -0.67 -9.12 -27.01
N GLU A 207 0.54 -9.57 -26.91
CA GLU A 207 1.83 -8.92 -26.74
C GLU A 207 1.94 -7.87 -25.65
N ARG A 208 0.99 -6.94 -25.50
CA ARG A 208 0.98 -5.84 -24.53
C ARG A 208 -0.36 -5.79 -23.81
N TYR A 209 -0.42 -6.38 -22.66
CA TYR A 209 -1.62 -6.45 -21.82
C TYR A 209 -1.49 -5.56 -20.59
N TYR A 210 -2.59 -4.92 -20.20
CA TYR A 210 -2.77 -4.41 -18.86
C TYR A 210 -4.21 -4.57 -18.37
N GLN A 211 -4.38 -4.49 -17.03
CA GLN A 211 -5.69 -4.48 -16.40
C GLN A 211 -5.61 -3.70 -15.07
N ILE A 212 -6.63 -2.89 -14.78
CA ILE A 212 -6.88 -2.41 -13.43
C ILE A 212 -7.65 -3.54 -12.72
N ALA A 213 -6.91 -4.50 -12.18
CA ALA A 213 -7.45 -5.77 -11.72
C ALA A 213 -7.91 -5.73 -10.27
N ARG A 214 -9.06 -6.31 -9.99
CA ARG A 214 -9.49 -6.63 -8.62
C ARG A 214 -8.91 -7.97 -8.22
N CYS A 215 -8.21 -8.00 -7.07
CA CYS A 215 -7.55 -9.18 -6.52
C CYS A 215 -8.12 -9.50 -5.15
N PHE A 216 -8.07 -10.79 -4.76
CA PHE A 216 -8.68 -11.30 -3.55
C PHE A 216 -7.68 -12.21 -2.82
N ARG A 217 -7.44 -11.97 -1.53
CA ARG A 217 -6.56 -12.81 -0.71
C ARG A 217 -7.13 -12.97 0.69
N ASP A 218 -7.30 -14.19 1.13
CA ASP A 218 -7.72 -14.52 2.49
C ASP A 218 -6.48 -14.59 3.40
N GLU A 219 -6.05 -13.42 3.84
CA GLU A 219 -4.87 -13.20 4.69
C GLU A 219 -5.24 -12.35 5.91
N ASP A 220 -4.31 -12.24 6.87
CA ASP A 220 -4.46 -11.36 8.02
C ASP A 220 -4.56 -9.89 7.58
N PHE A 221 -5.58 -9.20 8.08
CA PHE A 221 -5.84 -7.81 7.73
C PHE A 221 -4.95 -6.87 8.55
N ARG A 222 -4.32 -5.93 7.85
CA ARG A 222 -3.45 -4.89 8.43
C ARG A 222 -3.79 -3.53 7.84
N ALA A 223 -3.10 -2.49 8.28
CA ALA A 223 -3.31 -1.14 7.74
C ALA A 223 -3.04 -1.04 6.23
N ASP A 224 -2.14 -1.87 5.72
CA ASP A 224 -1.70 -1.96 4.32
C ASP A 224 -2.25 -3.18 3.56
N ARG A 225 -3.20 -3.94 4.15
CA ARG A 225 -3.80 -5.14 3.54
C ARG A 225 -5.33 -5.14 3.66
N GLN A 226 -5.99 -5.54 2.59
CA GLN A 226 -7.42 -5.77 2.51
C GLN A 226 -7.69 -7.11 1.81
N PRO A 227 -8.82 -7.80 2.12
CA PRO A 227 -9.16 -9.08 1.48
C PRO A 227 -9.42 -8.93 -0.01
N GLU A 228 -9.84 -7.77 -0.43
CA GLU A 228 -10.03 -7.35 -1.81
C GLU A 228 -9.33 -6.02 -2.05
N PHE A 229 -8.49 -5.96 -3.07
CA PHE A 229 -7.65 -4.81 -3.39
C PHE A 229 -7.48 -4.67 -4.91
N THR A 230 -6.90 -3.57 -5.35
CA THR A 230 -6.74 -3.28 -6.77
C THR A 230 -5.27 -3.16 -7.15
N GLN A 231 -4.91 -3.76 -8.27
CA GLN A 231 -3.59 -3.65 -8.89
C GLN A 231 -3.70 -3.04 -10.30
N LEU A 232 -2.70 -2.28 -10.71
CA LEU A 232 -2.37 -2.16 -12.12
C LEU A 232 -1.50 -3.38 -12.45
N ASP A 233 -2.01 -4.25 -13.30
CA ASP A 233 -1.31 -5.45 -13.75
C ASP A 233 -0.89 -5.30 -15.21
N ILE A 234 0.36 -5.62 -15.53
CA ILE A 234 0.98 -5.41 -16.85
C ILE A 234 1.73 -6.68 -17.24
N GLU A 235 1.63 -7.07 -18.54
CA GLU A 235 2.45 -8.13 -19.11
C GLU A 235 2.85 -7.79 -20.54
N ILE A 236 4.10 -8.11 -20.95
CA ILE A 236 4.68 -7.77 -22.25
C ILE A 236 5.40 -9.00 -22.81
N SER A 237 5.13 -9.32 -24.07
CA SER A 237 5.87 -10.34 -24.84
C SER A 237 7.15 -9.75 -25.43
N PHE A 238 8.14 -10.64 -25.68
CA PHE A 238 9.43 -10.31 -26.30
C PHE A 238 10.20 -9.24 -25.55
N ALA A 239 10.04 -9.19 -24.22
CA ALA A 239 10.59 -8.20 -23.34
C ALA A 239 11.59 -8.79 -22.36
N ASP A 240 12.55 -7.97 -21.95
CA ASP A 240 13.44 -8.24 -20.83
C ASP A 240 13.09 -7.37 -19.58
N GLN A 241 13.89 -7.47 -18.55
CA GLN A 241 13.72 -6.70 -17.30
C GLN A 241 13.71 -5.19 -17.56
N SER A 242 14.56 -4.71 -18.47
CA SER A 242 14.69 -3.26 -18.73
C SER A 242 13.47 -2.68 -19.41
N ASP A 243 12.80 -3.47 -20.27
CA ASP A 243 11.57 -3.04 -20.94
C ASP A 243 10.42 -2.87 -19.94
N VAL A 244 10.26 -3.83 -19.04
CA VAL A 244 9.20 -3.77 -18.02
C VAL A 244 9.46 -2.63 -17.02
N ILE A 245 10.72 -2.45 -16.59
CA ILE A 245 11.12 -1.33 -15.73
C ILE A 245 10.82 0.00 -16.42
N SER A 246 11.17 0.15 -17.69
CA SER A 246 10.95 1.38 -18.46
C SER A 246 9.47 1.77 -18.53
N ILE A 247 8.56 0.81 -18.80
CA ILE A 247 7.11 1.12 -18.82
C ILE A 247 6.59 1.46 -17.44
N ALA A 248 7.05 0.77 -16.39
CA ALA A 248 6.66 1.07 -15.02
C ALA A 248 7.13 2.48 -14.59
N GLU A 249 8.36 2.87 -14.92
CA GLU A 249 8.88 4.23 -14.69
C GLU A 249 8.08 5.29 -15.45
N LYS A 250 7.69 5.02 -16.70
CA LYS A 250 6.84 5.92 -17.48
C LYS A 250 5.48 6.13 -16.82
N VAL A 251 4.86 5.06 -16.32
CA VAL A 251 3.58 5.12 -15.59
C VAL A 251 3.73 5.94 -14.32
N LEU A 252 4.71 5.62 -13.48
CA LEU A 252 4.93 6.32 -12.21
C LEU A 252 5.25 7.80 -12.44
N SER A 253 6.09 8.13 -13.43
CA SER A 253 6.42 9.52 -13.77
C SER A 253 5.19 10.32 -14.19
N ASN A 254 4.33 9.77 -15.05
CA ASN A 254 3.09 10.44 -15.46
C ASN A 254 2.12 10.64 -14.28
N VAL A 255 1.96 9.61 -13.43
CA VAL A 255 1.10 9.70 -12.24
C VAL A 255 1.59 10.80 -11.29
N PHE A 256 2.88 10.83 -10.96
CA PHE A 256 3.45 11.84 -10.05
C PHE A 256 3.40 13.26 -10.64
N GLU A 257 3.66 13.42 -11.93
CA GLU A 257 3.56 14.73 -12.60
C GLU A 257 2.11 15.23 -12.61
N LYS A 258 1.13 14.39 -13.01
CA LYS A 258 -0.29 14.77 -13.12
C LYS A 258 -0.97 15.00 -11.76
N VAL A 259 -0.59 14.26 -10.73
CA VAL A 259 -1.26 14.28 -9.43
C VAL A 259 -0.61 15.26 -8.46
N LEU A 260 0.73 15.29 -8.40
CA LEU A 260 1.51 16.07 -7.44
C LEU A 260 2.33 17.20 -8.08
N ASN A 261 2.36 17.31 -9.42
CA ASN A 261 3.28 18.18 -10.15
C ASN A 261 4.76 17.91 -9.76
N TYR A 262 5.10 16.64 -9.53
CA TYR A 262 6.43 16.20 -9.13
C TYR A 262 7.07 15.36 -10.23
N ARG A 263 8.29 15.71 -10.62
CA ARG A 263 9.08 14.93 -11.59
C ARG A 263 9.97 13.93 -10.87
N ILE A 264 9.73 12.66 -11.12
CA ILE A 264 10.59 11.58 -10.61
C ILE A 264 11.93 11.64 -11.37
N PRO A 265 13.07 11.68 -10.67
CA PRO A 265 14.38 11.51 -11.31
C PRO A 265 14.47 10.11 -11.95
N THR A 266 14.64 10.05 -13.26
CA THR A 266 14.81 8.79 -14.01
C THR A 266 16.20 8.78 -14.70
N PRO A 267 16.81 7.60 -14.89
CA PRO A 267 16.35 6.29 -14.42
C PRO A 267 16.34 6.17 -12.89
N ILE A 268 15.39 5.42 -12.35
CA ILE A 268 15.32 5.12 -10.91
C ILE A 268 16.52 4.22 -10.54
N PRO A 269 17.22 4.49 -9.42
CA PRO A 269 18.36 3.67 -8.99
C PRO A 269 17.99 2.21 -8.76
N HIS A 270 18.90 1.30 -9.09
CA HIS A 270 18.81 -0.12 -8.77
C HIS A 270 19.69 -0.46 -7.58
N MET A 271 19.22 -1.39 -6.75
CA MET A 271 19.93 -1.96 -5.60
C MET A 271 19.71 -3.45 -5.60
N SER A 272 20.78 -4.24 -5.40
CA SER A 272 20.62 -5.68 -5.24
C SER A 272 19.90 -5.99 -3.92
N TYR A 273 19.12 -7.07 -3.89
CA TYR A 273 18.53 -7.59 -2.65
C TYR A 273 19.59 -7.78 -1.55
N LYS A 274 20.76 -8.30 -1.92
CA LYS A 274 21.89 -8.49 -0.99
C LYS A 274 22.35 -7.18 -0.37
N ASP A 275 22.49 -6.11 -1.17
CA ASP A 275 22.89 -4.79 -0.67
C ASP A 275 21.80 -4.16 0.18
N ALA A 276 20.53 -4.33 -0.19
CA ALA A 276 19.39 -3.84 0.59
C ALA A 276 19.35 -4.49 1.98
N MET A 277 19.53 -5.80 2.06
CA MET A 277 19.59 -6.52 3.32
C MET A 277 20.83 -6.16 4.14
N ARG A 278 22.01 -6.07 3.51
CA ARG A 278 23.25 -5.69 4.20
C ARG A 278 23.18 -4.28 4.79
N ASP A 279 22.74 -3.30 3.99
CA ASP A 279 22.83 -1.89 4.35
C ASP A 279 21.63 -1.40 5.16
N TYR A 280 20.45 -2.02 4.97
CA TYR A 280 19.18 -1.52 5.52
C TYR A 280 18.38 -2.59 6.29
N GLY A 281 18.76 -3.86 6.21
CA GLY A 281 18.07 -4.97 6.86
C GLY A 281 16.63 -5.15 6.38
N SER A 282 16.37 -4.85 5.11
CA SER A 282 15.04 -4.91 4.52
C SER A 282 15.12 -4.96 3.00
N ASP A 283 14.26 -5.76 2.37
CA ASP A 283 13.98 -5.81 0.94
C ASP A 283 13.25 -4.55 0.41
N LYS A 284 12.76 -3.70 1.31
CA LYS A 284 12.06 -2.45 1.01
C LYS A 284 12.62 -1.28 1.83
N PRO A 285 13.87 -0.86 1.55
CA PRO A 285 14.56 0.15 2.33
C PRO A 285 13.90 1.54 2.22
N ASP A 286 13.78 2.24 3.35
CA ASP A 286 13.47 3.67 3.35
C ASP A 286 14.76 4.47 3.15
N LEU A 287 14.88 5.11 1.99
CA LEU A 287 16.06 5.88 1.60
C LEU A 287 15.94 7.38 1.88
N ARG A 288 14.89 7.82 2.60
CA ARG A 288 14.70 9.23 2.96
C ARG A 288 15.69 9.75 3.99
N PHE A 289 16.41 8.85 4.64
CA PHE A 289 17.46 9.19 5.60
C PHE A 289 18.62 8.20 5.46
N GLY A 290 19.81 8.62 5.92
CA GLY A 290 21.01 7.78 5.94
C GLY A 290 20.91 6.66 6.98
N ASN A 291 21.95 6.52 7.82
CA ASN A 291 21.99 5.59 8.95
C ASN A 291 21.92 4.12 8.53
N LYS A 292 22.92 3.69 7.72
CA LYS A 292 23.04 2.30 7.30
C LYS A 292 23.45 1.38 8.45
N ILE A 293 23.14 0.11 8.31
CA ILE A 293 23.70 -0.95 9.14
C ILE A 293 25.19 -1.07 8.79
N VAL A 294 26.03 -1.19 9.81
CA VAL A 294 27.45 -1.46 9.67
C VAL A 294 27.73 -2.88 10.18
N GLU A 295 28.21 -3.75 9.31
CA GLU A 295 28.66 -5.07 9.73
C GLU A 295 29.96 -4.95 10.52
N VAL A 296 30.02 -5.55 11.69
CA VAL A 296 31.16 -5.54 12.62
C VAL A 296 31.64 -6.95 12.99
N THR A 297 31.24 -7.95 12.24
CA THR A 297 31.60 -9.36 12.49
C THR A 297 33.13 -9.54 12.52
N GLU A 298 33.82 -9.08 11.49
CA GLU A 298 35.29 -9.18 11.42
C GLU A 298 36.00 -8.28 12.46
N PHE A 299 35.38 -7.13 12.83
CA PHE A 299 35.91 -6.27 13.90
C PHE A 299 35.98 -7.00 15.24
N PHE A 300 34.96 -7.81 15.55
CA PHE A 300 34.85 -8.60 16.79
C PHE A 300 35.35 -10.05 16.67
N LYS A 301 36.07 -10.39 15.64
CA LYS A 301 36.54 -11.78 15.39
C LYS A 301 37.33 -12.39 16.57
N GLU A 302 38.10 -11.56 17.27
CA GLU A 302 38.92 -11.98 18.41
C GLU A 302 38.30 -11.60 19.77
N THR A 303 37.04 -11.21 19.80
CA THR A 303 36.38 -10.76 21.01
C THR A 303 36.23 -11.86 22.05
N SER A 304 36.39 -11.51 23.32
CA SER A 304 36.07 -12.40 24.44
C SER A 304 34.58 -12.35 24.81
N PHE A 305 33.81 -11.41 24.26
CA PHE A 305 32.40 -11.24 24.54
C PHE A 305 31.55 -12.28 23.79
N ARG A 306 31.13 -13.33 24.49
CA ARG A 306 30.43 -14.49 23.91
C ARG A 306 29.23 -14.15 23.00
N VAL A 307 28.52 -13.06 23.28
CA VAL A 307 27.36 -12.64 22.47
C VAL A 307 27.78 -12.25 21.05
N PHE A 308 29.00 -11.70 20.89
CA PHE A 308 29.52 -11.27 19.60
C PHE A 308 30.36 -12.36 18.89
N GLN A 309 30.52 -13.54 19.50
CA GLN A 309 31.05 -14.73 18.87
C GLN A 309 29.92 -15.42 18.07
N ALA A 310 29.36 -14.75 17.10
CA ALA A 310 28.20 -15.17 16.31
C ALA A 310 28.54 -15.18 14.81
N GLU A 311 27.71 -15.82 14.01
CA GLU A 311 27.81 -15.83 12.54
C GLU A 311 27.85 -14.42 11.96
N TYR A 312 27.02 -13.55 12.52
CA TYR A 312 26.87 -12.15 12.12
C TYR A 312 26.75 -11.23 13.34
N VAL A 313 27.45 -10.12 13.30
CA VAL A 313 27.29 -9.00 14.22
C VAL A 313 27.16 -7.72 13.40
N GLY A 314 26.07 -7.00 13.61
CA GLY A 314 25.83 -5.70 12.96
C GLY A 314 25.54 -4.60 13.97
N ALA A 315 25.70 -3.37 13.55
CA ALA A 315 25.50 -2.18 14.37
C ALA A 315 24.70 -1.10 13.63
N VAL A 316 23.90 -0.32 14.38
CA VAL A 316 23.22 0.90 13.92
C VAL A 316 23.43 2.01 14.94
N VAL A 317 23.74 3.23 14.47
CA VAL A 317 23.99 4.38 15.33
C VAL A 317 22.71 5.18 15.55
N MET A 318 22.40 5.52 16.79
CA MET A 318 21.35 6.46 17.18
C MET A 318 21.95 7.81 17.56
N PRO A 319 21.76 8.86 16.74
CA PRO A 319 22.27 10.20 17.04
C PRO A 319 21.74 10.70 18.38
N ALA A 320 22.63 11.29 19.19
CA ALA A 320 22.35 11.82 20.53
C ALA A 320 21.77 10.79 21.53
N GLY A 321 21.81 9.50 21.20
CA GLY A 321 21.20 8.42 21.97
C GLY A 321 21.79 8.19 23.36
N ALA A 322 23.04 8.62 23.61
CA ALA A 322 23.67 8.55 24.94
C ALA A 322 23.00 9.49 25.97
N ASN A 323 22.26 10.49 25.50
CA ASN A 323 21.50 11.40 26.34
C ASN A 323 20.11 10.88 26.71
N SER A 324 19.71 9.73 26.15
CA SER A 324 18.41 9.13 26.45
C SER A 324 18.31 8.68 27.90
N PRO A 325 17.19 8.95 28.58
CA PRO A 325 16.96 8.46 29.93
C PRO A 325 17.01 6.91 29.96
N ARG A 326 17.49 6.35 31.08
CA ARG A 326 17.58 4.89 31.25
C ARG A 326 16.27 4.16 30.94
N ARG A 327 15.12 4.76 31.28
CA ARG A 327 13.80 4.21 30.96
C ARG A 327 13.58 4.01 29.46
N GLU A 328 14.10 4.89 28.61
CA GLU A 328 14.00 4.75 27.15
C GLU A 328 14.91 3.64 26.64
N LEU A 329 16.11 3.50 27.21
CA LEU A 329 17.02 2.40 26.87
C LEU A 329 16.44 1.04 27.30
N ASP A 330 15.78 0.97 28.45
CA ASP A 330 15.06 -0.22 28.89
C ASP A 330 13.86 -0.52 27.96
N ALA A 331 13.17 0.51 27.46
CA ALA A 331 12.06 0.35 26.50
C ALA A 331 12.54 -0.23 25.15
N TRP A 332 13.78 0.05 24.72
CA TRP A 332 14.37 -0.59 23.54
C TRP A 332 14.54 -2.10 23.70
N GLN A 333 14.85 -2.57 24.93
CA GLN A 333 14.94 -4.01 25.21
C GLN A 333 13.59 -4.70 25.05
N GLU A 334 12.54 -4.13 25.63
CA GLU A 334 11.18 -4.66 25.51
C GLU A 334 10.65 -4.58 24.07
N TRP A 335 10.97 -3.51 23.37
CA TRP A 335 10.64 -3.34 21.96
C TRP A 335 11.28 -4.43 21.07
N ALA A 336 12.55 -4.79 21.33
CA ALA A 336 13.23 -5.86 20.62
C ALA A 336 12.67 -7.25 20.96
N LYS A 337 12.38 -7.51 22.25
CA LYS A 337 11.77 -8.77 22.70
C LYS A 337 10.38 -9.00 22.09
N ALA A 338 9.56 -7.95 22.00
CA ALA A 338 8.26 -8.01 21.34
C ALA A 338 8.34 -8.39 19.84
N ARG A 339 9.54 -8.30 19.25
CA ARG A 339 9.85 -8.72 17.87
C ARG A 339 10.60 -10.06 17.78
N GLY A 340 10.60 -10.83 18.87
CA GLY A 340 11.21 -12.16 18.93
C GLY A 340 12.72 -12.17 19.20
N ALA A 341 13.35 -11.00 19.39
CA ALA A 341 14.77 -10.96 19.75
C ALA A 341 15.00 -11.28 21.23
N LYS A 342 16.15 -11.88 21.55
CA LYS A 342 16.54 -12.12 22.96
C LYS A 342 16.84 -10.84 23.73
N GLY A 343 17.13 -9.75 23.03
CA GLY A 343 17.45 -8.42 23.55
C GLY A 343 18.11 -7.57 22.45
N LEU A 344 18.42 -6.34 22.78
CA LEU A 344 19.12 -5.41 21.93
C LEU A 344 20.37 -4.89 22.68
N ALA A 345 21.55 -5.34 22.29
CA ALA A 345 22.79 -4.91 22.91
C ALA A 345 23.10 -3.44 22.53
N TYR A 346 23.70 -2.67 23.45
CA TYR A 346 24.04 -1.29 23.14
C TYR A 346 25.29 -0.79 23.89
N ILE A 347 25.89 0.24 23.31
CA ILE A 347 26.96 1.07 23.87
C ILE A 347 26.49 2.52 23.81
N LEU A 348 26.79 3.29 24.83
CA LEU A 348 26.65 4.75 24.87
C LEU A 348 28.03 5.39 24.73
N VAL A 349 28.17 6.33 23.80
CA VAL A 349 29.39 7.13 23.62
C VAL A 349 29.22 8.44 24.39
N GLY A 350 29.93 8.59 25.50
CA GLY A 350 29.86 9.80 26.33
C GLY A 350 30.28 11.05 25.56
N SER A 351 29.97 12.22 26.11
CA SER A 351 30.43 13.51 25.55
C SER A 351 31.93 13.68 25.54
N ASP A 352 32.62 12.95 26.40
CA ASP A 352 34.08 12.83 26.53
C ASP A 352 34.68 11.68 25.69
N GLY A 353 33.84 10.93 24.97
CA GLY A 353 34.22 9.76 24.20
C GLY A 353 34.33 8.47 25.02
N VAL A 354 34.08 8.52 26.34
CA VAL A 354 34.12 7.32 27.19
C VAL A 354 32.92 6.44 26.91
N LEU A 355 33.17 5.15 26.68
CA LEU A 355 32.11 4.18 26.42
C LEU A 355 31.46 3.68 27.71
N SER A 356 30.16 3.56 27.70
CA SER A 356 29.38 3.03 28.80
C SER A 356 28.23 2.12 28.31
N GLY A 357 27.56 1.46 29.24
CA GLY A 357 26.47 0.53 28.92
C GLY A 357 26.85 -0.95 29.08
N PRO A 358 25.89 -1.86 28.80
CA PRO A 358 26.07 -3.29 29.08
C PRO A 358 27.21 -3.94 28.29
N VAL A 359 27.42 -3.55 27.04
CA VAL A 359 28.44 -4.10 26.15
C VAL A 359 29.83 -3.55 26.49
N ALA A 360 29.94 -2.25 26.80
CA ALA A 360 31.22 -1.57 27.01
C ALA A 360 32.14 -2.26 28.04
N LYS A 361 31.56 -2.88 29.06
CA LYS A 361 32.29 -3.58 30.12
C LYS A 361 32.97 -4.87 29.67
N ASN A 362 32.60 -5.39 28.51
CA ASN A 362 33.09 -6.67 27.97
C ASN A 362 34.05 -6.48 26.80
N LEU A 363 34.33 -5.23 26.41
CA LEU A 363 35.23 -4.93 25.30
C LEU A 363 36.67 -4.92 25.76
N SER A 364 37.58 -5.38 24.89
CA SER A 364 39.02 -5.18 25.02
C SER A 364 39.38 -3.69 24.87
N GLU A 365 40.60 -3.30 25.25
CA GLU A 365 41.11 -1.94 25.09
C GLU A 365 41.06 -1.48 23.62
N ARG A 366 41.45 -2.34 22.67
CA ARG A 366 41.38 -2.08 21.23
C ARG A 366 39.93 -1.84 20.79
N GLU A 367 39.04 -2.76 21.13
CA GLU A 367 37.62 -2.66 20.76
C GLU A 367 36.99 -1.40 21.33
N SER A 368 37.29 -1.05 22.57
CA SER A 368 36.82 0.17 23.22
C SER A 368 37.32 1.44 22.54
N ALA A 369 38.57 1.45 22.10
CA ALA A 369 39.17 2.61 21.45
C ALA A 369 38.66 2.85 20.02
N GLU A 370 38.30 1.79 19.29
CA GLU A 370 38.06 1.85 17.84
C GLU A 370 36.61 1.74 17.44
N ILE A 371 35.72 1.09 18.22
CA ILE A 371 34.35 0.75 17.78
C ILE A 371 33.54 1.97 17.38
N ALA A 372 33.59 3.08 18.12
CA ALA A 372 32.82 4.27 17.82
C ALA A 372 33.22 4.85 16.45
N SER A 373 34.50 4.97 16.18
CA SER A 373 35.00 5.45 14.87
C SER A 373 34.70 4.47 13.75
N PHE A 374 34.79 3.17 14.01
CA PHE A 374 34.52 2.12 13.01
C PHE A 374 33.08 2.18 12.49
N VAL A 375 32.10 2.39 13.39
CA VAL A 375 30.69 2.49 13.00
C VAL A 375 30.25 3.93 12.67
N GLY A 376 31.16 4.91 12.75
CA GLY A 376 30.88 6.32 12.46
C GLY A 376 30.07 7.02 13.55
N ALA A 377 30.05 6.49 14.78
CA ALA A 377 29.38 7.14 15.91
C ALA A 377 30.21 8.32 16.44
N LYS A 378 29.52 9.34 16.92
CA LYS A 378 30.07 10.56 17.51
C LYS A 378 29.84 10.57 19.01
N ASN A 379 30.55 11.46 19.69
CA ASN A 379 30.30 11.74 21.11
C ASN A 379 28.84 12.15 21.31
N GLY A 380 28.17 11.50 22.27
CA GLY A 380 26.76 11.68 22.53
C GLY A 380 25.83 10.65 21.85
N ASP A 381 26.34 9.81 20.95
CA ASP A 381 25.52 8.81 20.25
C ASP A 381 25.37 7.50 21.05
N ALA A 382 24.37 6.71 20.70
CA ALA A 382 24.25 5.32 21.11
C ALA A 382 24.47 4.39 19.91
N ILE A 383 25.09 3.24 20.14
CA ILE A 383 25.30 2.20 19.13
C ILE A 383 24.49 0.98 19.57
N PHE A 384 23.53 0.56 18.74
CA PHE A 384 22.77 -0.66 18.94
C PHE A 384 23.36 -1.80 18.13
N PHE A 385 23.38 -3.02 18.69
CA PHE A 385 23.93 -4.20 18.04
C PHE A 385 22.91 -5.34 18.01
N ALA A 386 22.94 -6.10 16.93
CA ALA A 386 22.32 -7.42 16.88
C ALA A 386 23.38 -8.45 16.48
N ALA A 387 23.31 -9.63 17.11
CA ALA A 387 24.23 -10.74 16.87
C ALA A 387 23.46 -12.06 16.85
N GLY A 388 23.79 -12.93 15.89
CA GLY A 388 23.14 -14.24 15.71
C GLY A 388 23.23 -14.70 14.26
N SER A 389 22.16 -15.32 13.75
CA SER A 389 22.06 -15.62 12.32
C SER A 389 21.98 -14.33 11.51
N THR A 390 22.54 -14.34 10.31
CA THR A 390 22.64 -13.16 9.43
C THR A 390 21.27 -12.54 9.19
N VAL A 391 20.30 -13.32 8.73
CA VAL A 391 18.96 -12.83 8.35
C VAL A 391 18.20 -12.24 9.54
N SER A 392 18.18 -12.94 10.69
CA SER A 392 17.47 -12.44 11.88
C SER A 392 18.09 -11.16 12.42
N SER A 393 19.42 -11.06 12.42
CA SER A 393 20.13 -9.89 12.92
C SER A 393 19.95 -8.68 12.01
N GLN A 394 20.02 -8.86 10.69
CA GLN A 394 19.76 -7.81 9.71
C GLN A 394 18.32 -7.31 9.81
N ASN A 395 17.32 -8.19 9.88
CA ASN A 395 15.92 -7.82 10.03
C ASN A 395 15.67 -7.01 11.33
N LEU A 396 16.27 -7.42 12.44
CA LEU A 396 16.17 -6.67 13.69
C LEU A 396 16.78 -5.27 13.56
N LEU A 397 17.98 -5.17 13.00
CA LEU A 397 18.67 -3.88 12.81
C LEU A 397 17.97 -2.99 11.81
N GLY A 398 17.37 -3.54 10.77
CA GLY A 398 16.50 -2.81 9.84
C GLY A 398 15.30 -2.17 10.56
N ALA A 399 14.64 -2.93 11.44
CA ALA A 399 13.55 -2.41 12.27
C ALA A 399 14.05 -1.34 13.28
N VAL A 400 15.19 -1.56 13.93
CA VAL A 400 15.84 -0.58 14.84
C VAL A 400 16.17 0.70 14.08
N ARG A 401 16.72 0.60 12.87
CA ARG A 401 17.03 1.73 11.99
C ARG A 401 15.79 2.60 11.72
N LEU A 402 14.67 1.99 11.36
CA LEU A 402 13.41 2.72 11.09
C LEU A 402 12.88 3.40 12.35
N GLU A 403 12.93 2.73 13.49
CA GLU A 403 12.50 3.28 14.78
C GLU A 403 13.38 4.47 15.20
N ILE A 404 14.72 4.39 15.01
CA ILE A 404 15.64 5.51 15.20
C ILE A 404 15.27 6.66 14.27
N GLY A 405 15.05 6.37 12.99
CA GLY A 405 14.63 7.36 11.99
C GLY A 405 13.41 8.17 12.42
N ALA A 406 12.41 7.47 12.96
CA ALA A 406 11.18 8.09 13.47
C ALA A 406 11.41 8.90 14.76
N ARG A 407 12.05 8.30 15.79
CA ARG A 407 12.27 8.96 17.09
C ARG A 407 13.20 10.17 17.00
N CYS A 408 14.22 10.10 16.16
CA CYS A 408 15.18 11.18 15.97
C CYS A 408 14.78 12.18 14.87
N ASN A 409 13.58 12.08 14.30
CA ASN A 409 13.08 12.93 13.21
C ASN A 409 14.05 13.02 12.01
N LEU A 410 14.68 11.88 11.65
CA LEU A 410 15.63 11.83 10.54
C LEU A 410 14.95 11.68 9.18
N ILE A 411 13.68 11.24 9.18
CA ILE A 411 12.92 10.94 7.97
C ILE A 411 12.37 12.23 7.37
N ASP A 412 12.84 12.60 6.18
CA ASP A 412 12.25 13.72 5.43
C ASP A 412 10.88 13.32 4.86
N SER A 413 9.81 13.80 5.49
CA SER A 413 8.43 13.50 5.10
C SER A 413 8.05 14.05 3.73
N ASN A 414 8.79 15.04 3.20
CA ASN A 414 8.53 15.65 1.89
C ASN A 414 9.30 14.98 0.75
N ALA A 415 10.24 14.11 1.07
CA ALA A 415 11.05 13.44 0.06
C ALA A 415 10.34 12.22 -0.55
N TRP A 416 10.49 12.07 -1.86
CA TRP A 416 10.12 10.88 -2.61
C TRP A 416 11.39 10.16 -3.03
N LYS A 417 11.63 8.96 -2.47
CA LYS A 417 12.82 8.14 -2.74
C LYS A 417 12.39 6.80 -3.31
N PHE A 418 12.66 6.63 -4.58
CA PHE A 418 12.40 5.40 -5.32
C PHE A 418 13.67 4.56 -5.44
N VAL A 419 13.53 3.25 -5.45
CA VAL A 419 14.60 2.30 -5.75
C VAL A 419 14.02 1.01 -6.30
N TRP A 420 14.66 0.46 -7.33
CA TRP A 420 14.42 -0.90 -7.79
C TRP A 420 15.25 -1.87 -6.95
N ILE A 421 14.60 -2.87 -6.37
CA ILE A 421 15.28 -4.01 -5.75
C ILE A 421 15.32 -5.12 -6.77
N VAL A 422 16.52 -5.60 -7.05
CA VAL A 422 16.79 -6.63 -8.07
C VAL A 422 17.64 -7.75 -7.47
N ASP A 423 17.80 -8.85 -8.19
CA ASP A 423 18.65 -9.96 -7.80
C ASP A 423 18.23 -10.61 -6.48
N ALA A 424 16.93 -10.73 -6.26
CA ALA A 424 16.37 -11.44 -5.12
C ALA A 424 16.65 -12.96 -5.24
N PRO A 425 16.76 -13.70 -4.12
CA PRO A 425 16.79 -15.15 -4.13
C PRO A 425 15.58 -15.72 -4.87
N MET A 426 15.79 -16.78 -5.65
CA MET A 426 14.69 -17.46 -6.34
C MET A 426 13.89 -18.34 -5.38
N PHE A 427 14.57 -18.95 -4.43
CA PHE A 427 14.00 -19.84 -3.44
C PHE A 427 14.47 -19.48 -2.04
N GLU A 428 13.63 -19.81 -1.06
CA GLU A 428 13.98 -19.78 0.35
C GLU A 428 13.63 -21.12 1.01
N PRO A 429 14.30 -21.51 2.10
CA PRO A 429 13.96 -22.72 2.85
C PRO A 429 12.53 -22.60 3.40
N VAL A 430 11.74 -23.67 3.34
CA VAL A 430 10.41 -23.76 3.99
C VAL A 430 10.53 -23.56 5.50
N ASP A 431 11.64 -24.01 6.08
CA ASP A 431 12.01 -23.80 7.47
C ASP A 431 13.46 -23.30 7.54
N ALA A 432 13.65 -22.08 8.00
CA ALA A 432 14.96 -21.44 8.11
C ALA A 432 15.93 -22.20 9.05
N ASP A 433 15.39 -22.86 10.07
CA ASP A 433 16.17 -23.64 11.02
C ASP A 433 16.45 -25.09 10.53
N ASN A 434 15.74 -25.53 9.49
CA ASN A 434 15.88 -26.84 8.86
C ASN A 434 15.84 -26.75 7.32
N PRO A 435 16.91 -26.35 6.65
CA PRO A 435 16.96 -26.25 5.18
C PRO A 435 16.63 -27.55 4.44
N SER A 436 16.68 -28.72 5.13
CA SER A 436 16.30 -30.03 4.57
C SER A 436 14.79 -30.20 4.44
N ALA A 437 13.98 -29.32 5.02
CA ALA A 437 12.52 -29.37 4.93
C ALA A 437 11.98 -29.05 3.53
N GLY A 438 12.82 -28.55 2.63
CA GLY A 438 12.50 -28.22 1.25
C GLY A 438 12.57 -26.72 0.96
N TRP A 439 12.16 -26.35 -0.25
CA TRP A 439 12.23 -25.00 -0.76
C TRP A 439 10.85 -24.46 -1.14
N THR A 440 10.68 -23.16 -1.01
CA THR A 440 9.54 -22.41 -1.57
C THR A 440 10.03 -21.29 -2.47
N ALA A 441 9.21 -20.84 -3.40
CA ALA A 441 9.55 -19.71 -4.26
C ALA A 441 9.38 -18.40 -3.47
N VAL A 442 10.35 -17.49 -3.55
CA VAL A 442 10.31 -16.18 -2.87
C VAL A 442 9.21 -15.29 -3.45
N HIS A 443 9.08 -15.24 -4.78
CA HIS A 443 8.02 -14.50 -5.46
C HIS A 443 6.83 -15.42 -5.76
N HIS A 444 6.82 -16.01 -6.96
CA HIS A 444 5.82 -17.00 -7.37
C HIS A 444 6.47 -18.05 -8.29
N PRO A 445 5.91 -19.24 -8.42
CA PRO A 445 6.56 -20.36 -9.13
C PRO A 445 6.71 -20.17 -10.65
N PHE A 446 6.19 -19.07 -11.20
CA PHE A 446 6.31 -18.74 -12.65
C PHE A 446 7.46 -17.75 -12.92
N THR A 447 8.17 -17.32 -11.89
CA THR A 447 9.35 -16.44 -12.00
C THR A 447 10.52 -17.22 -12.61
N GLY A 448 11.13 -16.67 -13.67
CA GLY A 448 12.32 -17.24 -14.30
C GLY A 448 13.56 -17.06 -13.43
N PRO A 449 14.51 -17.99 -13.50
CA PRO A 449 15.86 -17.78 -13.00
C PRO A 449 16.56 -16.70 -13.83
N LYS A 450 17.52 -15.98 -13.23
CA LYS A 450 18.44 -15.17 -14.02
C LYS A 450 19.21 -16.06 -15.01
N PRO A 451 19.59 -15.56 -16.20
CA PRO A 451 20.20 -16.37 -17.25
C PRO A 451 21.41 -17.21 -16.78
N GLU A 452 22.24 -16.65 -15.93
CA GLU A 452 23.43 -17.32 -15.37
C GLU A 452 23.11 -18.52 -14.46
N PHE A 453 21.88 -18.62 -13.95
CA PHE A 453 21.41 -19.73 -13.10
C PHE A 453 20.50 -20.73 -13.84
N ALA A 454 20.18 -20.51 -15.11
CA ALA A 454 19.21 -21.31 -15.86
C ALA A 454 19.47 -22.83 -15.85
N ASP A 455 20.76 -23.24 -15.85
CA ASP A 455 21.18 -24.64 -15.83
C ASP A 455 21.46 -25.21 -14.43
N SER A 456 21.45 -24.37 -13.39
CA SER A 456 21.90 -24.75 -12.05
C SER A 456 20.92 -24.47 -10.92
N PHE A 457 19.84 -23.71 -11.12
CA PHE A 457 18.92 -23.27 -10.07
C PHE A 457 18.30 -24.42 -9.26
N ASP A 458 18.05 -25.56 -9.88
CA ASP A 458 17.50 -26.75 -9.24
C ASP A 458 18.55 -27.65 -8.56
N LYS A 459 19.83 -27.47 -8.91
CA LYS A 459 20.95 -28.17 -8.28
C LYS A 459 21.46 -27.44 -7.02
N ASN A 460 21.45 -26.10 -7.08
CA ASN A 460 21.90 -25.21 -6.01
C ASN A 460 20.81 -24.14 -5.72
N PRO A 461 19.65 -24.50 -5.17
CA PRO A 461 18.54 -23.56 -4.97
C PRO A 461 18.88 -22.38 -4.05
N SER A 462 19.79 -22.57 -3.10
CA SER A 462 20.25 -21.52 -2.17
C SER A 462 21.05 -20.38 -2.83
N GLU A 463 21.62 -20.64 -4.00
CA GLU A 463 22.44 -19.66 -4.74
C GLU A 463 21.66 -19.03 -5.91
N ALA A 464 20.54 -19.64 -6.29
CA ALA A 464 19.78 -19.22 -7.45
C ALA A 464 19.12 -17.84 -7.24
N LEU A 465 19.34 -16.94 -8.19
CA LEU A 465 18.71 -15.62 -8.22
C LEU A 465 17.52 -15.61 -9.19
N ALA A 466 16.43 -15.00 -8.75
CA ALA A 466 15.26 -14.76 -9.56
C ALA A 466 15.50 -13.61 -10.56
N TYR A 467 14.91 -13.72 -11.74
CA TYR A 467 14.87 -12.60 -12.69
C TYR A 467 13.66 -11.72 -12.35
N ALA A 468 13.66 -11.24 -11.10
CA ALA A 468 12.59 -10.46 -10.47
C ALA A 468 13.09 -9.05 -10.13
N TYR A 469 12.13 -8.15 -9.97
CA TYR A 469 12.36 -6.75 -9.66
C TYR A 469 11.16 -6.16 -8.92
N ASP A 470 11.43 -5.47 -7.81
CA ASP A 470 10.41 -4.79 -7.00
C ASP A 470 10.69 -3.30 -6.97
N ILE A 471 9.65 -2.49 -7.12
CA ILE A 471 9.76 -1.04 -6.97
C ILE A 471 9.37 -0.63 -5.55
N VAL A 472 10.28 0.03 -4.88
CA VAL A 472 10.12 0.53 -3.51
C VAL A 472 10.05 2.04 -3.52
N LEU A 473 9.11 2.59 -2.78
CA LEU A 473 8.92 4.01 -2.54
C LEU A 473 8.83 4.28 -1.04
N ASN A 474 9.78 5.05 -0.50
CA ASN A 474 9.76 5.48 0.90
C ASN A 474 9.56 4.31 1.89
N GLY A 475 10.26 3.20 1.70
CA GLY A 475 10.14 2.03 2.57
C GLY A 475 8.92 1.15 2.31
N ASN A 476 8.18 1.40 1.24
CA ASN A 476 7.03 0.61 0.84
C ASN A 476 7.28 0.00 -0.55
N GLU A 477 7.15 -1.30 -0.67
CA GLU A 477 7.02 -1.97 -1.96
C GLU A 477 5.69 -1.57 -2.58
N ILE A 478 5.73 -0.84 -3.69
CA ILE A 478 4.53 -0.39 -4.41
C ILE A 478 4.21 -1.28 -5.60
N GLY A 479 5.08 -2.19 -5.95
CA GLY A 479 4.86 -3.18 -6.98
C GLY A 479 6.03 -4.11 -7.16
N GLY A 480 5.78 -5.26 -7.77
CA GLY A 480 6.77 -6.26 -8.07
C GLY A 480 6.46 -7.01 -9.36
N GLY A 481 7.51 -7.52 -9.98
CA GLY A 481 7.43 -8.23 -11.23
C GLY A 481 8.59 -9.16 -11.49
N SER A 482 8.50 -9.89 -12.60
CA SER A 482 9.58 -10.77 -13.04
C SER A 482 9.52 -11.03 -14.53
N ILE A 483 10.62 -11.53 -15.09
CA ILE A 483 10.60 -12.27 -16.34
C ILE A 483 10.08 -13.66 -16.04
N ARG A 484 9.14 -14.14 -16.86
CA ARG A 484 8.42 -15.39 -16.62
C ARG A 484 9.13 -16.57 -17.27
N ILE A 485 8.91 -17.72 -16.67
CA ILE A 485 9.23 -18.98 -17.35
C ILE A 485 8.25 -19.16 -18.50
N HIS A 486 8.75 -19.39 -19.69
CA HIS A 486 7.97 -19.69 -20.88
C HIS A 486 8.27 -21.08 -21.48
N GLN A 487 9.26 -21.78 -20.90
CA GLN A 487 9.66 -23.13 -21.33
C GLN A 487 9.09 -24.17 -20.35
N ARG A 488 8.41 -25.17 -20.89
CA ARG A 488 7.71 -26.19 -20.09
C ARG A 488 8.66 -27.00 -19.19
N ASP A 489 9.81 -27.38 -19.69
CA ASP A 489 10.83 -28.15 -18.95
C ASP A 489 11.40 -27.35 -17.79
N VAL A 490 11.70 -26.07 -17.98
CA VAL A 490 12.14 -25.16 -16.91
C VAL A 490 11.06 -25.03 -15.83
N GLN A 491 9.81 -24.87 -16.24
CA GLN A 491 8.67 -24.78 -15.31
C GLN A 491 8.49 -26.06 -14.48
N GLN A 492 8.65 -27.22 -15.11
CA GLN A 492 8.59 -28.50 -14.40
C GLN A 492 9.73 -28.67 -13.39
N ARG A 493 10.94 -28.21 -13.72
CA ARG A 493 12.09 -28.20 -12.79
C ARG A 493 11.82 -27.32 -11.59
N VAL A 494 11.24 -26.12 -11.77
CA VAL A 494 10.86 -25.23 -10.67
C VAL A 494 9.81 -25.89 -9.77
N PHE A 495 8.74 -26.44 -10.34
CA PHE A 495 7.71 -27.15 -9.56
C PHE A 495 8.30 -28.28 -8.72
N LYS A 496 9.23 -29.07 -9.30
CA LYS A 496 9.91 -30.12 -8.57
C LYS A 496 10.78 -29.60 -7.43
N THR A 497 11.48 -28.48 -7.65
CA THR A 497 12.34 -27.84 -6.62
C THR A 497 11.50 -27.39 -5.40
N ILE A 498 10.32 -26.86 -5.64
CA ILE A 498 9.40 -26.45 -4.55
C ILE A 498 8.49 -27.60 -4.03
N GLY A 499 8.84 -28.83 -4.35
CA GLY A 499 8.19 -30.02 -3.80
C GLY A 499 6.87 -30.43 -4.44
N LEU A 500 6.46 -29.84 -5.56
CA LEU A 500 5.26 -30.26 -6.28
C LEU A 500 5.57 -31.50 -7.13
N SER A 501 4.80 -32.56 -6.94
CA SER A 501 4.83 -33.72 -7.83
C SER A 501 4.30 -33.38 -9.23
N SER A 502 4.70 -34.14 -10.25
CA SER A 502 4.20 -33.93 -11.62
C SER A 502 2.67 -34.03 -11.71
N ALA A 503 2.04 -34.93 -10.93
CA ALA A 503 0.59 -35.07 -10.88
C ALA A 503 -0.11 -33.85 -10.25
N GLU A 504 0.46 -33.31 -9.20
CA GLU A 504 -0.06 -32.07 -8.56
C GLU A 504 0.12 -30.86 -9.47
N ALA A 505 1.29 -30.71 -10.11
CA ALA A 505 1.56 -29.63 -11.06
C ALA A 505 0.59 -29.68 -12.25
N GLU A 506 0.36 -30.87 -12.82
CA GLU A 506 -0.61 -31.07 -13.89
C GLU A 506 -2.04 -30.81 -13.42
N SER A 507 -2.41 -31.27 -12.23
CA SER A 507 -3.73 -31.02 -11.65
C SER A 507 -4.00 -29.53 -11.42
N LYS A 508 -3.02 -28.74 -10.95
CA LYS A 508 -3.18 -27.33 -10.61
C LYS A 508 -2.96 -26.40 -11.81
N PHE A 509 -1.95 -26.67 -12.63
CA PHE A 509 -1.42 -25.78 -13.67
C PHE A 509 -1.38 -26.42 -15.07
N GLY A 510 -2.01 -27.58 -15.25
CA GLY A 510 -1.96 -28.34 -16.50
C GLY A 510 -2.37 -27.52 -17.72
N PHE A 511 -3.37 -26.63 -17.59
CA PHE A 511 -3.81 -25.77 -18.68
C PHE A 511 -2.72 -24.73 -19.11
N LEU A 512 -1.89 -24.25 -18.19
CA LEU A 512 -0.75 -23.38 -18.52
C LEU A 512 0.39 -24.20 -19.13
N LEU A 513 0.69 -25.38 -18.55
CA LEU A 513 1.69 -26.29 -19.10
C LEU A 513 1.33 -26.77 -20.49
N GLU A 514 0.03 -26.98 -20.76
CA GLU A 514 -0.48 -27.31 -22.11
C GLU A 514 -0.27 -26.14 -23.06
N ALA A 515 -0.59 -24.90 -22.66
CA ALA A 515 -0.37 -23.71 -23.47
C ALA A 515 1.12 -23.53 -23.86
N PHE A 516 2.04 -23.94 -23.01
CA PHE A 516 3.48 -23.86 -23.28
C PHE A 516 3.96 -24.83 -24.39
N ASN A 517 3.13 -25.76 -24.85
CA ASN A 517 3.42 -26.57 -26.03
C ASN A 517 3.22 -25.81 -27.36
N TYR A 518 2.58 -24.62 -27.32
CA TYR A 518 2.16 -23.89 -28.52
C TYR A 518 2.99 -22.62 -28.75
N GLY A 519 4.28 -22.67 -28.44
CA GLY A 519 5.23 -21.60 -28.75
C GLY A 519 5.04 -20.30 -27.96
N PRO A 520 5.03 -20.34 -26.63
CA PRO A 520 4.94 -19.14 -25.83
C PRO A 520 6.13 -18.21 -26.09
N PRO A 521 5.91 -16.89 -26.26
CA PRO A 521 7.01 -15.95 -26.38
C PRO A 521 7.73 -15.78 -25.01
N PRO A 522 9.00 -15.37 -24.98
CA PRO A 522 9.58 -14.79 -23.79
C PRO A 522 8.72 -13.60 -23.35
N HIS A 523 8.39 -13.49 -22.07
CA HIS A 523 7.54 -12.42 -21.55
C HIS A 523 7.86 -12.07 -20.11
N GLY A 524 7.46 -10.88 -19.71
CA GLY A 524 7.62 -10.38 -18.37
C GLY A 524 6.56 -9.35 -18.03
N GLY A 525 6.42 -9.05 -16.76
CA GLY A 525 5.40 -8.10 -16.33
C GLY A 525 5.58 -7.66 -14.90
N ILE A 526 4.72 -6.73 -14.49
CA ILE A 526 4.72 -6.13 -13.16
C ILE A 526 3.29 -5.90 -12.69
N ALA A 527 3.06 -6.00 -11.39
CA ALA A 527 1.83 -5.57 -10.75
C ALA A 527 2.13 -4.44 -9.77
N LEU A 528 1.49 -3.28 -9.96
CA LEU A 528 1.58 -2.15 -9.03
C LEU A 528 0.34 -2.11 -8.14
N GLY A 529 0.53 -2.07 -6.81
CA GLY A 529 -0.55 -1.96 -5.84
C GLY A 529 -1.21 -0.58 -5.87
N LEU A 530 -2.32 -0.46 -6.60
CA LEU A 530 -3.00 0.83 -6.81
C LEU A 530 -3.46 1.47 -5.49
N ASP A 531 -3.98 0.66 -4.56
CA ASP A 531 -4.43 1.16 -3.25
C ASP A 531 -3.26 1.73 -2.43
N ARG A 532 -2.12 1.03 -2.42
CA ARG A 532 -0.91 1.48 -1.73
C ARG A 532 -0.32 2.74 -2.36
N LEU A 533 -0.24 2.80 -3.69
CA LEU A 533 0.21 3.99 -4.41
C LEU A 533 -0.70 5.19 -4.10
N CYS A 534 -2.02 5.02 -4.15
CA CYS A 534 -2.96 6.08 -3.81
C CYS A 534 -2.85 6.52 -2.34
N ALA A 535 -2.63 5.60 -1.40
CA ALA A 535 -2.46 5.93 0.01
C ALA A 535 -1.19 6.78 0.23
N LEU A 536 -0.08 6.42 -0.38
CA LEU A 536 1.16 7.21 -0.32
C LEU A 536 0.98 8.61 -0.91
N LEU A 537 0.36 8.72 -2.10
CA LEU A 537 0.08 10.01 -2.75
C LEU A 537 -0.89 10.89 -1.95
N ALA A 538 -1.81 10.28 -1.19
CA ALA A 538 -2.74 10.98 -0.31
C ALA A 538 -2.16 11.35 1.05
N GLY A 539 -0.98 10.82 1.42
CA GLY A 539 -0.43 10.90 2.77
C GLY A 539 -1.27 10.15 3.81
N ALA A 540 -2.02 9.13 3.38
CA ALA A 540 -2.92 8.34 4.21
C ALA A 540 -2.14 7.30 5.04
N GLN A 541 -2.63 7.02 6.25
CA GLN A 541 -2.02 6.04 7.16
C GLN A 541 -2.47 4.60 6.87
N SER A 542 -3.54 4.45 6.12
CA SER A 542 -4.11 3.15 5.76
C SER A 542 -4.69 3.17 4.35
N ILE A 543 -4.55 2.05 3.62
CA ILE A 543 -5.20 1.89 2.31
C ILE A 543 -6.73 1.98 2.38
N ARG A 544 -7.35 1.75 3.56
CA ARG A 544 -8.79 1.92 3.78
C ARG A 544 -9.28 3.35 3.51
N GLU A 545 -8.40 4.35 3.66
CA GLU A 545 -8.76 5.75 3.41
C GLU A 545 -8.91 6.09 1.92
N VAL A 546 -8.33 5.30 1.03
CA VAL A 546 -8.38 5.49 -0.42
C VAL A 546 -9.28 4.47 -1.14
N ILE A 547 -9.96 3.61 -0.38
CA ILE A 547 -10.97 2.64 -0.87
C ILE A 547 -12.36 3.16 -0.50
N ALA A 548 -13.30 3.12 -1.46
CA ALA A 548 -14.64 3.67 -1.24
C ALA A 548 -15.38 2.95 -0.09
N PHE A 549 -15.41 1.62 -0.10
CA PHE A 549 -16.06 0.77 0.90
C PHE A 549 -15.11 -0.34 1.36
N PRO A 550 -14.12 -0.02 2.24
CA PRO A 550 -13.17 -1.00 2.73
C PRO A 550 -13.79 -1.90 3.81
N LYS A 551 -13.16 -3.05 4.07
CA LYS A 551 -13.46 -3.86 5.24
C LYS A 551 -12.72 -3.31 6.47
N THR A 552 -13.25 -3.60 7.67
CA THR A 552 -12.57 -3.32 8.95
C THR A 552 -11.28 -4.13 9.09
N ALA A 553 -10.51 -3.85 10.13
CA ALA A 553 -9.34 -4.65 10.49
C ALA A 553 -9.68 -6.12 10.84
N SER A 554 -10.93 -6.42 11.18
CA SER A 554 -11.44 -7.78 11.42
C SER A 554 -12.08 -8.42 10.17
N GLY A 555 -12.04 -7.75 9.01
CA GLY A 555 -12.59 -8.25 7.75
C GLY A 555 -14.10 -8.04 7.56
N GLY A 556 -14.78 -7.43 8.52
CA GLY A 556 -16.22 -7.16 8.45
C GLY A 556 -16.55 -5.91 7.63
N ASP A 557 -17.77 -5.85 7.14
CA ASP A 557 -18.36 -4.67 6.50
C ASP A 557 -19.50 -4.14 7.39
N PRO A 558 -19.28 -3.08 8.18
CA PRO A 558 -20.31 -2.55 9.07
C PRO A 558 -21.51 -1.93 8.35
N LEU A 559 -21.37 -1.55 7.07
CA LEU A 559 -22.42 -0.96 6.26
C LEU A 559 -23.45 -2.01 5.84
N THR A 560 -22.99 -3.16 5.33
CA THR A 560 -23.88 -4.22 4.81
C THR A 560 -24.06 -5.36 5.81
N GLY A 561 -23.24 -5.42 6.87
CA GLY A 561 -23.18 -6.51 7.83
C GLY A 561 -22.47 -7.77 7.31
N ALA A 562 -21.81 -7.72 6.16
CA ALA A 562 -21.07 -8.86 5.61
C ALA A 562 -19.79 -9.14 6.41
N PRO A 563 -19.37 -10.44 6.54
CA PRO A 563 -20.05 -11.64 6.05
C PRO A 563 -21.28 -12.02 6.90
N THR A 564 -22.29 -12.61 6.26
CA THR A 564 -23.51 -13.06 6.92
C THR A 564 -23.71 -14.57 6.75
N PRO A 565 -24.37 -15.26 7.71
CA PRO A 565 -24.75 -16.65 7.53
C PRO A 565 -25.63 -16.85 6.30
N ILE A 566 -25.42 -17.96 5.59
CA ILE A 566 -26.30 -18.36 4.50
C ILE A 566 -27.53 -19.09 5.04
N THR A 567 -28.66 -18.96 4.34
CA THR A 567 -29.92 -19.61 4.73
C THR A 567 -29.88 -21.12 4.52
N PRO A 568 -30.71 -21.93 5.23
CA PRO A 568 -30.81 -23.36 4.98
C PRO A 568 -31.16 -23.70 3.52
N ALA A 569 -31.98 -22.86 2.86
CA ALA A 569 -32.30 -23.04 1.44
C ALA A 569 -31.07 -22.87 0.56
N GLN A 570 -30.28 -21.83 0.77
CA GLN A 570 -29.02 -21.60 0.04
C GLN A 570 -27.99 -22.72 0.30
N ARG A 571 -27.87 -23.21 1.54
CA ARG A 571 -27.01 -24.36 1.86
C ARG A 571 -27.40 -25.61 1.08
N LYS A 572 -28.70 -25.93 1.05
CA LYS A 572 -29.23 -27.07 0.29
C LYS A 572 -29.03 -26.89 -1.21
N GLU A 573 -29.30 -25.71 -1.73
CA GLU A 573 -29.18 -25.38 -3.15
C GLU A 573 -27.72 -25.48 -3.65
N THR A 574 -26.75 -25.05 -2.86
CA THR A 574 -25.33 -25.07 -3.20
C THR A 574 -24.62 -26.35 -2.78
N GLY A 575 -25.28 -27.24 -2.06
CA GLY A 575 -24.68 -28.49 -1.52
C GLY A 575 -23.61 -28.24 -0.45
N VAL A 576 -23.64 -27.06 0.20
CA VAL A 576 -22.70 -26.70 1.27
C VAL A 576 -23.29 -27.16 2.63
N ASP A 577 -22.67 -28.17 3.23
CA ASP A 577 -23.03 -28.61 4.57
C ASP A 577 -22.08 -28.02 5.63
N THR A 578 -22.35 -26.77 5.99
CA THR A 578 -21.61 -26.08 7.05
C THR A 578 -22.45 -26.07 8.31
N PRO A 579 -21.99 -26.64 9.44
CA PRO A 579 -22.70 -26.54 10.72
C PRO A 579 -22.88 -25.08 11.12
N LEU A 580 -24.07 -24.71 11.59
CA LEU A 580 -24.40 -23.33 11.99
C LEU A 580 -23.62 -22.83 13.22
N ASP A 581 -22.95 -23.72 13.95
CA ASP A 581 -22.35 -23.48 15.27
C ASP A 581 -20.82 -23.41 15.28
N VAL A 582 -20.15 -23.31 14.12
CA VAL A 582 -18.71 -23.04 14.07
C VAL A 582 -18.50 -21.54 14.21
N LYS A 583 -18.36 -21.07 15.45
CA LYS A 583 -17.85 -19.73 15.78
C LYS A 583 -16.33 -19.72 15.80
#